data_ba18dfe6586e58a649c3544cb1fe5aaa
#
_entry.id   ba18dfe6586e58a649c3544cb1fe5aaa
#
_cell.length_a   1.000
_cell.length_b   1.000
_cell.length_c   1.000
_cell.angle_alpha   90.00
_cell.angle_beta   90.00
_cell.angle_gamma   90.00
#
_symmetry.space_group_name_H-M   'P 1'
#
loop_
_entity.id
_entity.type
_entity.pdbx_description
1 polymer ?
#
loop_
_entity_poly.entity_id
_entity_poly.type
_entity_poly.pdbx_seq_one_letter_code
_entity_poly.pdbx_strand_id
1 'polypeptide(L)'
;PDIGTAKELLDQIKTEKEQLVKDKKIKASKPLAPINEDEIPFDIPPSWEWCKFGEIIYENPRNGYSPKTVDYKTEIKTLKLGAITQGYFDTTQIKYLDISIEKDSFLWLKKGDVLIQRSNSLEHVGMAGIYNLKDTNYIYPDLIMKCQVVQPVINYFIHKYLVSNFTREYFRNNASGAQQSMPKINQGTVTNLLVPLPPTEEQKEIVATIEKLFTICDELESEINQNKTTVQTIMSTVLKEAFEN
;
A
#
# COMPACT_ATOMS: atom_id res chain seq x y z
N PRO A 1 -11.97 18.54 -21.94
CA PRO A 1 -12.69 17.31 -21.58
C PRO A 1 -13.23 17.48 -20.17
N ASP A 2 -14.50 17.12 -20.00
CA ASP A 2 -15.15 17.12 -18.70
C ASP A 2 -14.52 15.98 -17.90
N ILE A 3 -13.70 16.32 -16.90
CA ILE A 3 -12.91 15.34 -16.12
C ILE A 3 -13.82 14.65 -15.09
N GLY A 4 -15.08 15.10 -14.97
CA GLY A 4 -15.98 14.66 -13.91
C GLY A 4 -15.60 15.22 -12.54
N THR A 5 -16.33 14.85 -11.51
CA THR A 5 -16.03 15.21 -10.12
C THR A 5 -15.81 13.95 -9.26
N ALA A 6 -15.09 14.08 -8.16
CA ALA A 6 -14.94 12.98 -7.21
C ALA A 6 -16.26 12.57 -6.57
N LYS A 7 -17.23 13.49 -6.46
CA LYS A 7 -18.58 13.19 -5.98
C LYS A 7 -19.30 12.23 -6.91
N GLU A 8 -19.27 12.48 -8.23
CA GLU A 8 -19.84 11.55 -9.24
C GLU A 8 -19.17 10.19 -9.19
N LEU A 9 -17.82 10.16 -9.00
CA LEU A 9 -17.07 8.93 -8.82
C LEU A 9 -17.53 8.15 -7.59
N LEU A 10 -17.73 8.81 -6.44
CA LEU A 10 -18.21 8.16 -5.21
C LEU A 10 -19.64 7.64 -5.36
N ASP A 11 -20.53 8.36 -6.03
CA ASP A 11 -21.91 7.92 -6.31
C ASP A 11 -21.90 6.69 -7.22
N GLN A 12 -21.04 6.65 -8.23
CA GLN A 12 -20.83 5.47 -9.07
C GLN A 12 -20.33 4.26 -8.27
N ILE A 13 -19.30 4.44 -7.44
CA ILE A 13 -18.75 3.40 -6.56
C ILE A 13 -19.82 2.84 -5.62
N LYS A 14 -20.61 3.71 -5.02
CA LYS A 14 -21.71 3.32 -4.12
C LYS A 14 -22.73 2.45 -4.86
N THR A 15 -23.16 2.88 -6.04
CA THR A 15 -24.11 2.15 -6.88
C THR A 15 -23.57 0.77 -7.27
N GLU A 16 -22.30 0.69 -7.70
CA GLU A 16 -21.65 -0.58 -8.04
C GLU A 16 -21.58 -1.52 -6.84
N LYS A 17 -21.16 -1.03 -5.67
CA LYS A 17 -21.11 -1.83 -4.44
C LYS A 17 -22.47 -2.35 -4.03
N GLU A 18 -23.53 -1.53 -4.10
CA GLU A 18 -24.90 -1.95 -3.82
C GLU A 18 -25.34 -3.08 -4.75
N GLN A 19 -25.01 -2.99 -6.05
CA GLN A 19 -25.33 -4.04 -7.02
C GLN A 19 -24.56 -5.33 -6.73
N LEU A 20 -23.25 -5.24 -6.41
CA LEU A 20 -22.43 -6.41 -6.07
C LEU A 20 -22.90 -7.11 -4.78
N VAL A 21 -23.43 -6.36 -3.81
CA VAL A 21 -24.06 -6.92 -2.60
C VAL A 21 -25.38 -7.63 -2.95
N LYS A 22 -26.24 -7.05 -3.78
CA LYS A 22 -27.47 -7.69 -4.29
C LYS A 22 -27.17 -8.99 -5.03
N ASP A 23 -26.12 -8.98 -5.85
CA ASP A 23 -25.63 -10.14 -6.61
C ASP A 23 -24.92 -11.18 -5.74
N LYS A 24 -24.76 -10.93 -4.44
CA LYS A 24 -24.02 -11.77 -3.48
C LYS A 24 -22.53 -12.02 -3.86
N LYS A 25 -21.95 -11.10 -4.63
CA LYS A 25 -20.53 -11.14 -5.03
C LYS A 25 -19.60 -10.59 -3.95
N ILE A 26 -20.09 -9.64 -3.16
CA ILE A 26 -19.40 -9.09 -2.00
C ILE A 26 -20.34 -9.08 -0.78
N LYS A 27 -19.74 -9.01 0.42
CA LYS A 27 -20.52 -8.87 1.66
C LYS A 27 -20.86 -7.42 1.92
N ALA A 28 -22.08 -7.16 2.41
CA ALA A 28 -22.47 -5.83 2.87
C ALA A 28 -21.55 -5.40 4.03
N SER A 29 -20.95 -4.22 3.91
CA SER A 29 -20.22 -3.58 4.99
C SER A 29 -21.15 -2.78 5.88
N LYS A 30 -20.81 -2.63 7.17
CA LYS A 30 -21.54 -1.71 8.05
C LYS A 30 -21.33 -0.28 7.54
N PRO A 31 -22.38 0.57 7.57
CA PRO A 31 -22.25 1.98 7.23
C PRO A 31 -21.14 2.62 8.09
N LEU A 32 -20.32 3.42 7.46
CA LEU A 32 -19.33 4.26 8.15
C LEU A 32 -20.04 5.53 8.68
N ALA A 33 -19.57 6.04 9.81
CA ALA A 33 -20.04 7.32 10.31
C ALA A 33 -19.73 8.44 9.29
N PRO A 34 -20.57 9.46 9.15
CA PRO A 34 -20.26 10.61 8.31
C PRO A 34 -18.96 11.28 8.76
N ILE A 35 -18.31 12.00 7.85
CA ILE A 35 -17.15 12.81 8.15
C ILE A 35 -17.64 14.13 8.77
N ASN A 36 -17.12 14.47 9.95
CA ASN A 36 -17.40 15.75 10.57
C ASN A 36 -16.38 16.81 10.08
N GLU A 37 -16.77 18.08 10.09
CA GLU A 37 -15.91 19.18 9.62
C GLU A 37 -14.58 19.28 10.41
N ASP A 38 -14.60 18.96 11.70
CA ASP A 38 -13.42 18.95 12.58
C ASP A 38 -12.47 17.78 12.32
N GLU A 39 -12.91 16.75 11.58
CA GLU A 39 -12.05 15.64 11.16
C GLU A 39 -11.25 15.98 9.88
N ILE A 40 -11.65 17.02 9.14
CA ILE A 40 -11.02 17.41 7.86
C ILE A 40 -9.67 18.06 8.13
N PRO A 41 -8.56 17.46 7.66
CA PRO A 41 -7.22 17.93 8.05
C PRO A 41 -6.72 19.14 7.28
N PHE A 42 -7.23 19.38 6.06
CA PHE A 42 -6.86 20.49 5.19
C PHE A 42 -7.86 20.69 4.05
N ASP A 43 -7.81 21.83 3.40
CA ASP A 43 -8.66 22.14 2.25
C ASP A 43 -8.20 21.37 1.01
N ILE A 44 -9.16 20.94 0.19
CA ILE A 44 -8.94 20.23 -1.07
C ILE A 44 -9.57 21.02 -2.24
N PRO A 45 -9.11 20.78 -3.51
CA PRO A 45 -9.72 21.39 -4.68
C PRO A 45 -11.22 21.11 -4.77
N PRO A 46 -12.04 22.01 -5.36
CA PRO A 46 -13.51 21.83 -5.44
C PRO A 46 -13.95 20.59 -6.26
N SER A 47 -13.06 20.07 -7.13
CA SER A 47 -13.31 18.82 -7.89
C SER A 47 -13.08 17.55 -7.08
N TRP A 48 -12.42 17.66 -5.92
CA TRP A 48 -12.10 16.54 -5.04
C TRP A 48 -13.19 16.36 -3.97
N GLU A 49 -13.20 15.17 -3.34
CA GLU A 49 -14.13 14.87 -2.23
C GLU A 49 -13.39 14.12 -1.12
N TRP A 50 -13.66 14.47 0.13
CA TRP A 50 -13.22 13.66 1.27
C TRP A 50 -14.11 12.42 1.39
N CYS A 51 -13.48 11.25 1.43
CA CYS A 51 -14.19 10.00 1.71
C CYS A 51 -13.42 9.16 2.72
N LYS A 52 -14.07 8.19 3.33
CA LYS A 52 -13.40 7.17 4.14
C LYS A 52 -12.90 6.04 3.25
N PHE A 53 -11.71 5.52 3.54
CA PHE A 53 -11.09 4.45 2.75
C PHE A 53 -12.03 3.24 2.56
N GLY A 54 -12.86 2.92 3.57
CA GLY A 54 -13.87 1.85 3.48
C GLY A 54 -14.95 2.08 2.42
N GLU A 55 -15.15 3.32 1.95
CA GLU A 55 -16.13 3.62 0.90
C GLU A 55 -15.61 3.21 -0.48
N ILE A 56 -14.30 3.27 -0.70
CA ILE A 56 -13.64 3.02 -1.99
C ILE A 56 -12.99 1.64 -2.13
N ILE A 57 -13.23 0.73 -1.20
CA ILE A 57 -12.80 -0.69 -1.27
C ILE A 57 -14.03 -1.60 -1.36
N TYR A 58 -13.89 -2.76 -2.04
CA TYR A 58 -14.98 -3.70 -2.23
C TYR A 58 -15.46 -4.31 -0.90
N GLU A 59 -14.55 -4.76 -0.07
CA GLU A 59 -14.82 -5.36 1.24
C GLU A 59 -13.81 -4.86 2.28
N ASN A 60 -14.17 -4.97 3.56
CA ASN A 60 -13.26 -4.63 4.65
C ASN A 60 -11.95 -5.40 4.54
N PRO A 61 -10.80 -4.77 4.91
CA PRO A 61 -9.51 -5.43 4.88
C PRO A 61 -9.52 -6.74 5.68
N ARG A 62 -8.98 -7.81 5.11
CA ARG A 62 -8.97 -9.14 5.74
C ARG A 62 -7.55 -9.56 6.08
N ASN A 63 -7.37 -10.08 7.30
CA ASN A 63 -6.09 -10.66 7.74
C ASN A 63 -5.78 -11.92 6.96
N GLY A 64 -4.49 -12.17 6.74
CA GLY A 64 -4.01 -13.40 6.15
C GLY A 64 -3.96 -14.58 7.13
N TYR A 65 -3.13 -15.55 6.80
CA TYR A 65 -2.94 -16.77 7.56
C TYR A 65 -1.46 -17.12 7.67
N SER A 66 -1.00 -17.47 8.87
CA SER A 66 0.42 -17.77 9.17
C SER A 66 0.60 -19.24 9.59
N PRO A 67 0.57 -20.19 8.64
CA PRO A 67 0.87 -21.59 8.92
C PRO A 67 2.37 -21.80 9.14
N LYS A 68 2.74 -23.02 9.57
CA LYS A 68 4.13 -23.44 9.68
C LYS A 68 4.81 -23.43 8.31
N THR A 69 5.96 -22.79 8.21
CA THR A 69 6.76 -22.71 6.98
C THR A 69 7.74 -23.88 6.88
N VAL A 70 8.18 -24.16 5.65
CA VAL A 70 9.20 -25.17 5.34
C VAL A 70 10.42 -24.52 4.67
N ASP A 71 11.58 -25.17 4.75
CA ASP A 71 12.84 -24.65 4.22
C ASP A 71 13.14 -25.11 2.78
N TYR A 72 12.31 -25.99 2.23
CA TYR A 72 12.40 -26.46 0.85
C TYR A 72 11.36 -25.77 -0.03
N LYS A 73 11.65 -25.70 -1.33
CA LYS A 73 10.75 -25.07 -2.32
C LYS A 73 9.47 -25.88 -2.50
N THR A 74 8.34 -25.20 -2.41
CA THR A 74 7.00 -25.73 -2.69
C THR A 74 6.26 -24.82 -3.68
N GLU A 75 5.11 -25.26 -4.14
CA GLU A 75 4.26 -24.47 -5.04
C GLU A 75 3.67 -23.25 -4.33
N ILE A 76 3.17 -23.42 -3.09
CA ILE A 76 2.52 -22.36 -2.33
C ILE A 76 3.56 -21.57 -1.53
N LYS A 77 3.45 -20.26 -1.61
CA LYS A 77 4.34 -19.31 -0.94
C LYS A 77 3.55 -18.35 -0.07
N THR A 78 4.18 -17.88 1.01
CA THR A 78 3.64 -16.79 1.82
C THR A 78 4.62 -15.63 1.86
N LEU A 79 4.09 -14.43 1.95
CA LEU A 79 4.91 -13.23 2.13
C LEU A 79 5.49 -13.19 3.54
N LYS A 80 6.69 -12.62 3.69
CA LYS A 80 7.18 -12.09 4.97
C LYS A 80 6.67 -10.65 5.14
N LEU A 81 6.72 -10.12 6.36
CA LEU A 81 6.40 -8.70 6.60
C LEU A 81 7.30 -7.76 5.77
N GLY A 82 8.57 -8.13 5.59
CA GLY A 82 9.53 -7.41 4.76
C GLY A 82 9.09 -7.15 3.32
N ALA A 83 8.16 -7.95 2.80
CA ALA A 83 7.67 -7.82 1.43
C ALA A 83 7.03 -6.45 1.10
N ILE A 84 6.57 -5.71 2.10
CA ILE A 84 5.93 -4.39 1.93
C ILE A 84 6.46 -3.34 2.92
N THR A 85 7.49 -3.65 3.68
CA THR A 85 8.03 -2.75 4.75
C THR A 85 8.66 -1.48 4.18
N GLN A 86 9.21 -1.54 2.97
CA GLN A 86 9.85 -0.41 2.32
C GLN A 86 8.90 0.49 1.52
N GLY A 87 7.59 0.25 1.60
CA GLY A 87 6.59 0.99 0.81
C GLY A 87 6.54 0.59 -0.67
N TYR A 88 7.19 -0.50 -1.04
CA TYR A 88 7.05 -1.18 -2.34
C TYR A 88 7.00 -2.69 -2.12
N PHE A 89 6.67 -3.45 -3.16
CA PHE A 89 6.57 -4.91 -3.08
C PHE A 89 7.90 -5.58 -3.41
N ASP A 90 8.55 -6.18 -2.40
CA ASP A 90 9.78 -6.96 -2.52
C ASP A 90 9.48 -8.45 -2.69
N THR A 91 9.71 -8.95 -3.90
CA THR A 91 9.47 -10.35 -4.29
C THR A 91 10.42 -11.36 -3.65
N THR A 92 11.51 -10.90 -3.02
CA THR A 92 12.50 -11.77 -2.35
C THR A 92 12.06 -12.16 -0.94
N GLN A 93 11.13 -11.41 -0.36
CA GLN A 93 10.65 -11.58 1.01
C GLN A 93 9.52 -12.62 1.08
N ILE A 94 9.85 -13.88 0.85
CA ILE A 94 8.90 -14.99 0.82
C ILE A 94 9.35 -16.16 1.70
N LYS A 95 8.41 -17.06 2.01
CA LYS A 95 8.64 -18.37 2.60
C LYS A 95 7.79 -19.40 1.86
N TYR A 96 8.13 -20.68 2.01
CA TYR A 96 7.44 -21.80 1.39
C TYR A 96 6.50 -22.50 2.36
N LEU A 97 5.39 -23.02 1.82
CA LEU A 97 4.34 -23.68 2.59
C LEU A 97 4.01 -25.04 1.99
N ASP A 98 4.04 -26.08 2.82
CA ASP A 98 3.61 -27.42 2.42
C ASP A 98 2.19 -27.68 3.00
N ILE A 99 1.21 -27.02 2.36
CA ILE A 99 -0.20 -27.07 2.76
C ILE A 99 -1.11 -27.08 1.52
N SER A 100 -2.37 -27.43 1.74
CA SER A 100 -3.42 -27.27 0.73
C SER A 100 -4.32 -26.10 1.07
N ILE A 101 -4.67 -25.29 0.07
CA ILE A 101 -5.58 -24.14 0.21
C ILE A 101 -6.64 -24.26 -0.89
N GLU A 102 -7.90 -24.04 -0.55
CA GLU A 102 -9.02 -24.08 -1.50
C GLU A 102 -8.80 -23.03 -2.62
N LYS A 103 -9.18 -23.41 -3.86
CA LYS A 103 -8.91 -22.57 -5.06
C LYS A 103 -9.56 -21.19 -5.02
N ASP A 104 -10.73 -21.07 -4.41
CA ASP A 104 -11.52 -19.85 -4.24
C ASP A 104 -11.26 -19.13 -2.93
N SER A 105 -10.26 -19.57 -2.16
CA SER A 105 -9.91 -18.95 -0.88
C SER A 105 -9.54 -17.47 -1.06
N PHE A 106 -10.07 -16.63 -0.18
CA PHE A 106 -9.70 -15.22 -0.12
C PHE A 106 -8.21 -14.98 0.20
N LEU A 107 -7.51 -15.99 0.69
CA LEU A 107 -6.08 -15.90 1.03
C LEU A 107 -5.20 -15.71 -0.20
N TRP A 108 -5.63 -16.19 -1.37
CA TRP A 108 -4.85 -16.03 -2.59
C TRP A 108 -4.68 -14.56 -2.94
N LEU A 109 -3.44 -14.19 -3.22
CA LEU A 109 -3.11 -12.86 -3.72
C LEU A 109 -3.40 -12.77 -5.22
N LYS A 110 -3.95 -11.63 -5.61
CA LYS A 110 -4.24 -11.28 -7.01
C LYS A 110 -3.56 -9.97 -7.35
N LYS A 111 -3.11 -9.84 -8.59
CA LYS A 111 -2.53 -8.58 -9.06
C LYS A 111 -3.48 -7.41 -8.80
N GLY A 112 -2.95 -6.36 -8.16
CA GLY A 112 -3.71 -5.19 -7.75
C GLY A 112 -4.22 -5.22 -6.31
N ASP A 113 -4.06 -6.33 -5.58
CA ASP A 113 -4.39 -6.37 -4.14
C ASP A 113 -3.53 -5.36 -3.38
N VAL A 114 -4.19 -4.55 -2.56
CA VAL A 114 -3.54 -3.62 -1.62
C VAL A 114 -3.30 -4.35 -0.31
N LEU A 115 -2.04 -4.38 0.09
CA LEU A 115 -1.56 -5.04 1.31
C LEU A 115 -1.16 -3.98 2.32
N ILE A 116 -1.60 -4.12 3.57
CA ILE A 116 -1.34 -3.16 4.66
C ILE A 116 -0.83 -3.94 5.87
N GLN A 117 0.31 -3.53 6.42
CA GLN A 117 0.85 -4.13 7.64
C GLN A 117 -0.03 -3.83 8.85
N ARG A 118 -0.70 -4.85 9.34
CA ARG A 118 -1.55 -4.77 10.54
C ARG A 118 -0.72 -4.58 11.81
N SER A 119 0.43 -5.23 11.90
CA SER A 119 1.30 -5.20 13.07
C SER A 119 2.76 -5.27 12.67
N ASN A 120 3.54 -4.37 13.22
CA ASN A 120 5.00 -4.29 13.08
C ASN A 120 5.52 -3.30 14.16
N SER A 121 6.80 -2.87 14.08
CA SER A 121 7.26 -1.72 14.86
C SER A 121 6.40 -0.48 14.60
N LEU A 122 6.45 0.50 15.50
CA LEU A 122 5.70 1.75 15.34
C LEU A 122 6.07 2.49 14.03
N GLU A 123 7.30 2.32 13.58
CA GLU A 123 7.77 2.87 12.32
C GLU A 123 7.07 2.24 11.10
N HIS A 124 6.77 0.96 11.14
CA HIS A 124 6.28 0.19 9.98
C HIS A 124 4.80 -0.21 10.05
N VAL A 125 4.13 -0.10 11.23
CA VAL A 125 2.70 -0.40 11.33
C VAL A 125 1.90 0.42 10.32
N GLY A 126 0.99 -0.20 9.58
CA GLY A 126 0.21 0.44 8.51
C GLY A 126 0.99 0.68 7.20
N MET A 127 2.26 0.26 7.08
CA MET A 127 2.97 0.33 5.80
C MET A 127 2.22 -0.49 4.75
N ALA A 128 2.17 0.02 3.52
CA ALA A 128 1.39 -0.58 2.44
C ALA A 128 2.24 -0.92 1.22
N GLY A 129 1.74 -1.87 0.43
CA GLY A 129 2.30 -2.24 -0.87
C GLY A 129 1.22 -2.81 -1.79
N ILE A 130 1.47 -2.83 -3.09
CA ILE A 130 0.58 -3.46 -4.07
C ILE A 130 1.19 -4.78 -4.53
N TYR A 131 0.40 -5.85 -4.47
CA TYR A 131 0.80 -7.11 -5.08
C TYR A 131 0.71 -6.99 -6.61
N ASN A 132 1.86 -7.02 -7.27
CA ASN A 132 1.99 -6.76 -8.71
C ASN A 132 2.38 -7.98 -9.56
N LEU A 133 2.57 -9.15 -8.94
CA LEU A 133 2.87 -10.38 -9.66
C LEU A 133 1.65 -10.92 -10.40
N LYS A 134 1.90 -11.65 -11.50
CA LYS A 134 0.86 -12.42 -12.21
C LYS A 134 0.57 -13.76 -11.55
N ASP A 135 1.52 -14.28 -10.77
CA ASP A 135 1.40 -15.56 -10.08
C ASP A 135 0.32 -15.49 -9.01
N THR A 136 -0.46 -16.55 -8.90
CA THR A 136 -1.60 -16.66 -7.98
C THR A 136 -1.38 -17.67 -6.85
N ASN A 137 -0.16 -18.18 -6.69
CA ASN A 137 0.21 -19.17 -5.68
C ASN A 137 0.83 -18.56 -4.42
N TYR A 138 0.53 -17.31 -4.15
CA TYR A 138 0.96 -16.58 -2.96
C TYR A 138 -0.20 -16.31 -2.03
N ILE A 139 0.07 -16.47 -0.73
CA ILE A 139 -0.77 -15.96 0.36
C ILE A 139 0.01 -14.96 1.20
N TYR A 140 -0.61 -14.43 2.23
CA TYR A 140 -0.02 -13.42 3.12
C TYR A 140 -0.27 -13.78 4.57
N PRO A 141 0.64 -13.36 5.51
CA PRO A 141 0.51 -13.69 6.93
C PRO A 141 -0.63 -12.91 7.61
N ASP A 142 -1.04 -13.36 8.79
CA ASP A 142 -2.07 -12.73 9.61
C ASP A 142 -1.71 -11.32 10.12
N LEU A 143 -0.42 -10.96 10.04
CA LEU A 143 0.09 -9.62 10.33
C LEU A 143 -0.03 -8.63 9.16
N ILE A 144 -0.55 -9.07 8.02
CA ILE A 144 -0.89 -8.24 6.86
C ILE A 144 -2.41 -8.32 6.64
N MET A 145 -3.02 -7.20 6.33
CA MET A 145 -4.38 -7.09 5.83
C MET A 145 -4.37 -6.89 4.31
N LYS A 146 -5.33 -7.49 3.62
CA LYS A 146 -5.55 -7.34 2.19
C LYS A 146 -6.91 -6.72 1.92
N CYS A 147 -6.97 -5.79 0.97
CA CYS A 147 -8.20 -5.27 0.39
C CYS A 147 -8.03 -4.99 -1.12
N GLN A 148 -9.14 -4.76 -1.79
CA GLN A 148 -9.18 -4.37 -3.20
C GLN A 148 -9.94 -3.06 -3.34
N VAL A 149 -9.35 -2.13 -4.08
CA VAL A 149 -9.96 -0.83 -4.38
C VAL A 149 -10.99 -1.01 -5.49
N VAL A 150 -12.13 -0.33 -5.36
CA VAL A 150 -13.21 -0.36 -6.37
C VAL A 150 -12.76 0.41 -7.60
N GLN A 151 -12.97 -0.19 -8.78
CA GLN A 151 -12.72 0.54 -10.03
C GLN A 151 -13.80 1.63 -10.22
N PRO A 152 -13.48 2.80 -10.82
CA PRO A 152 -12.21 3.13 -11.46
C PRO A 152 -11.18 3.87 -10.59
N VAL A 153 -11.24 3.76 -9.25
CA VAL A 153 -10.20 4.30 -8.37
C VAL A 153 -8.85 3.63 -8.67
N ILE A 154 -7.81 4.43 -8.75
CA ILE A 154 -6.48 3.96 -9.16
C ILE A 154 -5.71 3.41 -7.97
N ASN A 155 -5.41 2.10 -7.97
CA ASN A 155 -4.67 1.43 -6.89
C ASN A 155 -3.33 2.12 -6.56
N TYR A 156 -2.60 2.60 -7.58
CA TYR A 156 -1.33 3.28 -7.38
C TYR A 156 -1.49 4.64 -6.72
N PHE A 157 -2.57 5.39 -7.01
CA PHE A 157 -2.89 6.62 -6.30
C PHE A 157 -3.11 6.32 -4.81
N ILE A 158 -3.97 5.35 -4.52
CA ILE A 158 -4.24 4.90 -3.15
C ILE A 158 -2.95 4.45 -2.44
N HIS A 159 -2.10 3.69 -3.12
CA HIS A 159 -0.83 3.26 -2.55
C HIS A 159 0.07 4.46 -2.20
N LYS A 160 0.25 5.43 -3.11
CA LYS A 160 1.03 6.64 -2.83
C LYS A 160 0.48 7.41 -1.63
N TYR A 161 -0.84 7.48 -1.50
CA TYR A 161 -1.47 8.09 -0.33
C TYR A 161 -1.22 7.29 0.96
N LEU A 162 -1.38 5.95 0.93
CA LEU A 162 -1.15 5.07 2.08
C LEU A 162 0.28 5.14 2.63
N VAL A 163 1.28 5.34 1.78
CA VAL A 163 2.69 5.48 2.20
C VAL A 163 3.11 6.92 2.48
N SER A 164 2.23 7.90 2.28
CA SER A 164 2.51 9.31 2.58
C SER A 164 2.73 9.54 4.09
N ASN A 165 3.49 10.57 4.45
CA ASN A 165 3.73 10.93 5.84
C ASN A 165 2.43 11.16 6.62
N PHE A 166 1.43 11.78 6.00
CA PHE A 166 0.11 12.00 6.59
C PHE A 166 -0.56 10.69 7.04
N THR A 167 -0.69 9.73 6.12
CA THR A 167 -1.30 8.44 6.44
C THR A 167 -0.43 7.62 7.42
N ARG A 168 0.89 7.71 7.30
CA ARG A 168 1.82 7.04 8.23
C ARG A 168 1.63 7.55 9.65
N GLU A 169 1.47 8.86 9.83
CA GLU A 169 1.20 9.49 11.12
C GLU A 169 -0.16 9.07 11.68
N TYR A 170 -1.20 9.08 10.84
CA TYR A 170 -2.52 8.57 11.21
C TYR A 170 -2.47 7.14 11.75
N PHE A 171 -1.79 6.22 11.06
CA PHE A 171 -1.68 4.84 11.52
C PHE A 171 -0.88 4.70 12.82
N ARG A 172 0.20 5.46 13.00
CA ARG A 172 0.96 5.47 14.26
C ARG A 172 0.12 5.95 15.45
N ASN A 173 -0.61 7.04 15.25
CA ASN A 173 -1.44 7.64 16.30
C ASN A 173 -2.67 6.76 16.67
N ASN A 174 -3.16 5.96 15.74
CA ASN A 174 -4.30 5.06 15.94
C ASN A 174 -3.91 3.59 16.18
N ALA A 175 -2.62 3.30 16.35
CA ALA A 175 -2.16 1.96 16.68
C ALA A 175 -2.35 1.66 18.17
N SER A 176 -2.96 0.53 18.49
CA SER A 176 -3.07 0.04 19.87
C SER A 176 -1.78 -0.65 20.30
N GLY A 177 -1.43 -0.58 21.58
CA GLY A 177 -0.24 -1.25 22.13
C GLY A 177 1.07 -0.53 21.77
N ALA A 178 1.05 0.78 21.54
CA ALA A 178 2.24 1.58 21.20
C ALA A 178 3.38 1.51 22.26
N GLN A 179 3.04 1.18 23.51
CA GLN A 179 4.02 0.91 24.58
C GLN A 179 4.60 -0.53 24.54
N GLN A 180 4.08 -1.39 23.67
CA GLN A 180 4.55 -2.77 23.48
C GLN A 180 5.42 -2.86 22.23
N SER A 181 6.18 -3.96 22.13
CA SER A 181 7.12 -4.18 21.00
C SER A 181 6.46 -4.30 19.62
N MET A 182 5.14 -4.53 19.54
CA MET A 182 4.41 -4.72 18.29
C MET A 182 3.04 -4.02 18.30
N PRO A 183 2.98 -2.71 18.05
CA PRO A 183 1.72 -1.98 17.89
C PRO A 183 0.89 -2.55 16.75
N LYS A 184 -0.45 -2.41 16.86
CA LYS A 184 -1.41 -3.00 15.92
C LYS A 184 -2.48 -2.00 15.52
N ILE A 185 -2.81 -1.99 14.24
CA ILE A 185 -4.03 -1.37 13.72
C ILE A 185 -5.08 -2.45 13.42
N ASN A 186 -6.33 -2.08 13.41
CA ASN A 186 -7.45 -2.96 13.12
C ASN A 186 -8.17 -2.55 11.82
N GLN A 187 -9.16 -3.34 11.40
CA GLN A 187 -9.95 -3.04 10.20
C GLN A 187 -10.63 -1.67 10.29
N GLY A 188 -11.16 -1.31 11.47
CA GLY A 188 -11.80 -0.01 11.69
C GLY A 188 -10.82 1.15 11.52
N THR A 189 -9.59 1.02 12.02
CA THR A 189 -8.54 2.01 11.78
C THR A 189 -8.31 2.23 10.28
N VAL A 190 -8.23 1.15 9.50
CA VAL A 190 -8.00 1.25 8.06
C VAL A 190 -9.21 1.82 7.33
N THR A 191 -10.42 1.33 7.62
CA THR A 191 -11.64 1.77 6.91
C THR A 191 -12.05 3.21 7.23
N ASN A 192 -11.68 3.74 8.40
CA ASN A 192 -11.96 5.13 8.79
C ASN A 192 -10.89 6.14 8.37
N LEU A 193 -9.79 5.70 7.74
CA LEU A 193 -8.81 6.62 7.18
C LEU A 193 -9.49 7.55 6.18
N LEU A 194 -9.34 8.87 6.37
CA LEU A 194 -9.81 9.88 5.41
C LEU A 194 -8.91 9.88 4.17
N VAL A 195 -9.52 9.91 3.00
CA VAL A 195 -8.83 9.94 1.70
C VAL A 195 -9.33 11.15 0.92
N PRO A 196 -8.44 12.07 0.51
CA PRO A 196 -8.79 13.16 -0.40
C PRO A 196 -8.84 12.58 -1.82
N LEU A 197 -10.03 12.27 -2.31
CA LEU A 197 -10.24 11.57 -3.57
C LEU A 197 -10.37 12.55 -4.72
N PRO A 198 -9.43 12.54 -5.70
CA PRO A 198 -9.57 13.26 -6.96
C PRO A 198 -10.48 12.54 -7.96
N PRO A 199 -10.95 13.20 -9.03
CA PRO A 199 -11.46 12.53 -10.22
C PRO A 199 -10.43 11.55 -10.80
N THR A 200 -10.91 10.49 -11.48
CA THR A 200 -10.03 9.39 -11.93
C THR A 200 -8.87 9.83 -12.83
N GLU A 201 -9.11 10.77 -13.74
CA GLU A 201 -8.03 11.26 -14.63
C GLU A 201 -6.97 12.02 -13.84
N GLU A 202 -7.37 12.81 -12.86
CA GLU A 202 -6.44 13.53 -12.00
C GLU A 202 -5.64 12.57 -11.11
N GLN A 203 -6.23 11.46 -10.64
CA GLN A 203 -5.48 10.39 -9.96
C GLN A 203 -4.36 9.84 -10.84
N LYS A 204 -4.60 9.63 -12.14
CA LYS A 204 -3.58 9.15 -13.10
C LYS A 204 -2.45 10.16 -13.28
N GLU A 205 -2.80 11.44 -13.41
CA GLU A 205 -1.82 12.52 -13.55
C GLU A 205 -0.95 12.69 -12.32
N ILE A 206 -1.54 12.59 -11.12
CA ILE A 206 -0.81 12.60 -9.84
C ILE A 206 0.18 11.44 -9.78
N VAL A 207 -0.25 10.21 -10.11
CA VAL A 207 0.63 9.04 -10.12
C VAL A 207 1.77 9.24 -11.11
N ALA A 208 1.48 9.64 -12.35
CA ALA A 208 2.49 9.86 -13.39
C ALA A 208 3.51 10.95 -12.97
N THR A 209 3.03 12.02 -12.34
CA THR A 209 3.90 13.11 -11.85
C THR A 209 4.82 12.62 -10.74
N ILE A 210 4.30 11.86 -9.77
CA ILE A 210 5.08 11.29 -8.68
C ILE A 210 6.14 10.32 -9.21
N GLU A 211 5.79 9.44 -10.14
CA GLU A 211 6.72 8.50 -10.75
C GLU A 211 7.84 9.21 -11.53
N LYS A 212 7.51 10.27 -12.26
CA LYS A 212 8.51 11.10 -12.93
C LYS A 212 9.47 11.76 -11.94
N LEU A 213 8.96 12.29 -10.83
CA LEU A 213 9.81 12.90 -9.80
C LEU A 213 10.72 11.86 -9.14
N PHE A 214 10.24 10.66 -8.85
CA PHE A 214 11.07 9.58 -8.32
C PHE A 214 12.17 9.17 -9.31
N THR A 215 11.85 9.07 -10.61
CA THR A 215 12.88 8.78 -11.63
C THR A 215 14.00 9.83 -11.60
N ILE A 216 13.66 11.12 -11.52
CA ILE A 216 14.65 12.19 -11.41
C ILE A 216 15.50 12.06 -10.13
N CYS A 217 14.87 11.73 -9.00
CA CYS A 217 15.59 11.49 -7.74
C CYS A 217 16.58 10.31 -7.86
N ASP A 218 16.14 9.20 -8.45
CA ASP A 218 16.98 8.01 -8.66
C ASP A 218 18.18 8.30 -9.59
N GLU A 219 17.97 9.09 -10.66
CA GLU A 219 19.03 9.56 -11.56
C GLU A 219 20.06 10.41 -10.81
N LEU A 220 19.59 11.40 -10.03
CA LEU A 220 20.45 12.26 -9.21
C LEU A 220 21.23 11.44 -8.16
N GLU A 221 20.61 10.49 -7.49
CA GLU A 221 21.28 9.63 -6.52
C GLU A 221 22.37 8.79 -7.19
N SER A 222 22.08 8.26 -8.39
CA SER A 222 23.05 7.51 -9.19
C SER A 222 24.26 8.37 -9.57
N GLU A 223 24.04 9.61 -10.04
CA GLU A 223 25.12 10.56 -10.38
C GLU A 223 25.98 10.92 -9.16
N ILE A 224 25.34 11.18 -8.01
CA ILE A 224 26.06 11.48 -6.75
C ILE A 224 26.97 10.30 -6.35
N ASN A 225 26.43 9.07 -6.42
CA ASN A 225 27.21 7.87 -6.07
C ASN A 225 28.38 7.63 -7.03
N GLN A 226 28.18 7.88 -8.34
CA GLN A 226 29.24 7.79 -9.34
C GLN A 226 30.33 8.84 -9.10
N ASN A 227 29.97 10.09 -8.84
CA ASN A 227 30.89 11.17 -8.52
C ASN A 227 31.69 10.88 -7.25
N LYS A 228 31.03 10.36 -6.20
CA LYS A 228 31.71 9.94 -4.96
C LYS A 228 32.75 8.87 -5.22
N THR A 229 32.43 7.86 -6.03
CA THR A 229 33.37 6.78 -6.41
C THR A 229 34.54 7.34 -7.20
N THR A 230 34.29 8.25 -8.15
CA THR A 230 35.33 8.91 -8.95
C THR A 230 36.28 9.71 -8.06
N VAL A 231 35.75 10.51 -7.13
CA VAL A 231 36.58 11.28 -6.17
C VAL A 231 37.44 10.36 -5.31
N GLN A 232 36.87 9.26 -4.79
CA GLN A 232 37.63 8.27 -4.01
C GLN A 232 38.75 7.63 -4.82
N THR A 233 38.52 7.33 -6.10
CA THR A 233 39.51 6.77 -7.00
C THR A 233 40.66 7.78 -7.25
N ILE A 234 40.32 9.03 -7.55
CA ILE A 234 41.30 10.11 -7.75
C ILE A 234 42.15 10.30 -6.48
N MET A 235 41.52 10.37 -5.31
CA MET A 235 42.23 10.52 -4.04
C MET A 235 43.20 9.35 -3.79
N SER A 236 42.78 8.12 -4.03
CA SER A 236 43.63 6.94 -3.84
C SER A 236 44.80 6.94 -4.81
N THR A 237 44.60 7.36 -6.06
CA THR A 237 45.66 7.45 -7.07
C THR A 237 46.71 8.52 -6.70
N VAL A 238 46.22 9.72 -6.33
CA VAL A 238 47.13 10.83 -5.90
C VAL A 238 47.93 10.46 -4.66
N LEU A 239 47.29 9.82 -3.66
CA LEU A 239 47.99 9.37 -2.47
C LEU A 239 49.07 8.30 -2.83
N LYS A 240 48.72 7.36 -3.69
CA LYS A 240 49.70 6.34 -4.15
C LYS A 240 50.87 6.97 -4.84
N GLU A 241 50.68 7.87 -5.78
CA GLU A 241 51.76 8.60 -6.47
C GLU A 241 52.60 9.45 -5.52
N ALA A 242 51.99 10.04 -4.47
CA ALA A 242 52.71 10.89 -3.51
C ALA A 242 53.56 10.10 -2.51
N PHE A 243 53.24 8.83 -2.23
CA PHE A 243 53.92 8.02 -1.21
C PHE A 243 54.73 6.85 -1.79
N GLU A 244 54.63 6.52 -3.07
CA GLU A 244 55.43 5.50 -3.74
C GLU A 244 56.67 6.10 -4.47
N ASN A 245 56.86 7.45 -4.44
CA ASN A 245 58.10 8.15 -4.84
C ASN A 245 58.88 8.57 -3.57
#